data_5bc9ac8d23f6835ea12eb628fd1d2140
#
_entry.id   5bc9ac8d23f6835ea12eb628fd1d2140
#
_cell.length_a   1.000
_cell.length_b   1.000
_cell.length_c   1.000
_cell.angle_alpha   90.00
_cell.angle_beta   90.00
_cell.angle_gamma   90.00
#
_symmetry.space_group_name_H-M   'P 1'
#
loop_
_entity.id
_entity.type
_entity.pdbx_description
1 polymer ?
#
loop_
_entity_poly.entity_id
_entity_poly.type
_entity_poly.pdbx_seq_one_letter_code
_entity_poly.pdbx_strand_id
1 'polypeptide(L)'
;MIVKMSKYAFMVYHKEYDTFLSTLRDLGVVHIKETNSVMDNERLQELLAERKQINTLMRYFKNLHAAEKDVKFAPARELTKEEGLKLVRKIEELQDKKAQLIASKQSIEKDLAYMEIWGEFSYQNINRLKRAGYDVTFFTCPTAKYEPEWGVLYNAILINNFQSVTYFITITKEGTLIDIDAERPKMPVQGLAKLRARLDQRLKDIQNVEDELKHRAVEDYKTLEEFDKNLQDEFNLSNALVQTDRQAGDKLMLLEGWVPTENAPALEHELDKQGYFFQQLEIEDGDKVPIKLRNNKFSKLYEPITKMFSLPNYGELDPTPLFAPFFMLFFGLCFGDGGYGLLVMIACTILKKKVNPDFKPYLTLFQYLGFAALLVGTCTGSFFGVALADIPALSKIKNYFVNSDNLMTFSIVIGLVQIIFGKCVAAYKIKIQKGTKHSIAPFAWVFVIISLALAFGLPMLNVHLPNAVVMVCYGIAILGLVVAYLYNTPGKNVFLNFGTGLWNTYNMASGLLGDTLSYIRLFAIGLTGSILGGVFNTLAVTMTDGMNIVARAICMLLILLVGHSINIALCTISSLVHPLRLIFVEYYKNAEFEGGGKAYEPFRKA
;
A
#
# COMPACT_ATOMS: atom_id res chain seq x y z
N MET A 1 4.11 22.86 -6.53
CA MET A 1 5.12 23.46 -7.45
C MET A 1 6.41 22.69 -7.33
N ILE A 2 7.07 22.43 -8.46
CA ILE A 2 8.42 21.83 -8.49
C ILE A 2 9.43 22.93 -8.14
N VAL A 3 10.33 22.63 -7.19
CA VAL A 3 11.41 23.53 -6.78
C VAL A 3 12.49 23.51 -7.85
N LYS A 4 12.99 24.68 -8.23
CA LYS A 4 14.10 24.78 -9.18
C LYS A 4 15.37 24.21 -8.56
N MET A 5 16.12 23.46 -9.36
CA MET A 5 17.38 22.84 -8.96
C MET A 5 18.54 23.48 -9.71
N SER A 6 19.67 23.59 -9.04
CA SER A 6 20.97 23.98 -9.61
C SER A 6 21.90 22.78 -9.59
N LYS A 7 22.63 22.57 -10.67
CA LYS A 7 23.65 21.51 -10.79
C LYS A 7 24.99 22.06 -10.37
N TYR A 8 25.69 21.34 -9.51
CA TYR A 8 27.03 21.69 -9.06
C TYR A 8 28.01 20.55 -9.31
N ALA A 9 29.22 20.91 -9.71
CA ALA A 9 30.39 20.04 -9.69
C ALA A 9 31.32 20.51 -8.57
N PHE A 10 31.72 19.56 -7.74
CA PHE A 10 32.68 19.80 -6.64
C PHE A 10 33.97 19.10 -6.98
N MET A 11 35.08 19.83 -6.92
CA MET A 11 36.42 19.29 -7.21
C MET A 11 37.28 19.42 -5.97
N VAL A 12 37.65 18.30 -5.37
CA VAL A 12 38.32 18.25 -4.08
C VAL A 12 39.55 17.36 -4.13
N TYR A 13 40.61 17.74 -3.42
CA TYR A 13 41.81 16.94 -3.29
C TYR A 13 41.55 15.68 -2.48
N HIS A 14 42.07 14.53 -2.93
CA HIS A 14 41.73 13.22 -2.35
C HIS A 14 41.96 13.12 -0.83
N LYS A 15 42.93 13.83 -0.25
CA LYS A 15 43.21 13.80 1.19
C LYS A 15 42.16 14.54 2.03
N GLU A 16 41.45 15.47 1.45
CA GLU A 16 40.43 16.29 2.13
C GLU A 16 39.03 15.83 1.83
N TYR A 17 38.89 14.78 0.99
CA TYR A 17 37.62 14.36 0.45
C TYR A 17 36.67 13.83 1.52
N ASP A 18 37.15 13.08 2.50
CA ASP A 18 36.33 12.56 3.60
C ASP A 18 35.77 13.70 4.48
N THR A 19 36.60 14.74 4.72
CA THR A 19 36.16 15.94 5.45
C THR A 19 35.10 16.71 4.66
N PHE A 20 35.30 16.83 3.34
CA PHE A 20 34.34 17.45 2.44
C PHE A 20 33.00 16.70 2.42
N LEU A 21 33.01 15.37 2.31
CA LEU A 21 31.78 14.58 2.36
C LEU A 21 31.06 14.73 3.71
N SER A 22 31.79 14.80 4.82
CA SER A 22 31.20 15.06 6.13
C SER A 22 30.54 16.44 6.18
N THR A 23 31.18 17.47 5.63
CA THR A 23 30.58 18.80 5.52
C THR A 23 29.30 18.81 4.67
N LEU A 24 29.34 18.18 3.50
CA LEU A 24 28.15 18.08 2.64
C LEU A 24 27.00 17.34 3.34
N ARG A 25 27.32 16.29 4.09
CA ARG A 25 26.35 15.50 4.86
C ARG A 25 25.72 16.32 5.99
N ASP A 26 26.52 17.11 6.69
CA ASP A 26 26.06 17.97 7.78
C ASP A 26 25.18 19.12 7.26
N LEU A 27 25.50 19.67 6.10
CA LEU A 27 24.66 20.64 5.40
C LEU A 27 23.33 20.03 4.92
N GLY A 28 23.35 18.78 4.48
CA GLY A 28 22.15 18.01 4.14
C GLY A 28 21.30 18.58 3.00
N VAL A 29 21.92 19.29 2.04
CA VAL A 29 21.21 19.96 0.94
C VAL A 29 21.56 19.46 -0.44
N VAL A 30 22.60 18.64 -0.58
CA VAL A 30 23.07 18.13 -1.88
C VAL A 30 22.49 16.76 -2.15
N HIS A 31 21.81 16.57 -3.28
CA HIS A 31 21.46 15.26 -3.82
C HIS A 31 22.53 14.85 -4.81
N ILE A 32 23.24 13.78 -4.52
CA ILE A 32 24.35 13.29 -5.33
C ILE A 32 23.80 12.70 -6.64
N LYS A 33 24.41 13.05 -7.76
CA LYS A 33 24.06 12.49 -9.07
C LYS A 33 24.51 11.03 -9.13
N GLU A 34 23.60 10.12 -9.38
CA GLU A 34 23.90 8.71 -9.54
C GLU A 34 24.37 8.45 -10.96
N THR A 35 25.65 8.16 -11.14
CA THR A 35 26.29 7.80 -12.41
C THR A 35 26.52 6.28 -12.45
N ASN A 36 26.94 5.67 -11.34
CA ASN A 36 27.26 4.28 -11.22
C ASN A 36 26.13 3.51 -10.52
N SER A 37 25.86 2.28 -10.97
CA SER A 37 24.84 1.44 -10.35
C SER A 37 25.30 0.90 -8.99
N VAL A 38 24.43 0.99 -7.99
CA VAL A 38 24.64 0.39 -6.67
C VAL A 38 24.82 -1.13 -6.75
N MET A 39 24.22 -1.76 -7.78
CA MET A 39 24.29 -3.22 -7.99
C MET A 39 25.66 -3.73 -8.41
N ASP A 40 26.53 -2.85 -8.90
CA ASP A 40 27.86 -3.24 -9.38
C ASP A 40 28.93 -3.18 -8.29
N ASN A 41 28.58 -2.75 -7.07
CA ASN A 41 29.50 -2.61 -5.95
C ASN A 41 29.18 -3.59 -4.82
N GLU A 42 30.07 -4.56 -4.58
CA GLU A 42 29.89 -5.60 -3.53
C GLU A 42 29.69 -4.98 -2.13
N ARG A 43 30.44 -3.92 -1.80
CA ARG A 43 30.35 -3.28 -0.49
C ARG A 43 28.97 -2.67 -0.24
N LEU A 44 28.38 -2.02 -1.25
CA LEU A 44 27.04 -1.44 -1.15
C LEU A 44 25.97 -2.55 -1.05
N GLN A 45 26.16 -3.66 -1.76
CA GLN A 45 25.26 -4.81 -1.66
C GLN A 45 25.31 -5.45 -0.25
N GLU A 46 26.51 -5.59 0.34
CA GLU A 46 26.66 -6.09 1.71
C GLU A 46 25.91 -5.21 2.71
N LEU A 47 26.13 -3.88 2.65
CA LEU A 47 25.46 -2.93 3.54
C LEU A 47 23.94 -2.96 3.39
N LEU A 48 23.42 -3.11 2.17
CA LEU A 48 21.98 -3.27 1.92
C LEU A 48 21.45 -4.58 2.51
N ALA A 49 22.20 -5.68 2.38
CA ALA A 49 21.83 -6.96 2.96
C ALA A 49 21.80 -6.91 4.50
N GLU A 50 22.84 -6.36 5.12
CA GLU A 50 22.92 -6.14 6.57
C GLU A 50 21.72 -5.30 7.08
N ARG A 51 21.42 -4.19 6.42
CA ARG A 51 20.25 -3.35 6.77
C ARG A 51 18.92 -4.06 6.59
N LYS A 52 18.77 -4.86 5.53
CA LYS A 52 17.55 -5.64 5.31
C LYS A 52 17.33 -6.65 6.44
N GLN A 53 18.39 -7.31 6.92
CA GLN A 53 18.32 -8.22 8.06
C GLN A 53 17.84 -7.48 9.32
N ILE A 54 18.46 -6.36 9.66
CA ILE A 54 18.10 -5.56 10.84
C ILE A 54 16.66 -5.08 10.76
N ASN A 55 16.22 -4.57 9.62
CA ASN A 55 14.84 -4.13 9.43
C ASN A 55 13.82 -5.28 9.57
N THR A 56 14.21 -6.49 9.16
CA THR A 56 13.37 -7.70 9.36
C THR A 56 13.26 -8.03 10.84
N LEU A 57 14.37 -7.98 11.59
CA LEU A 57 14.39 -8.20 13.04
C LEU A 57 13.60 -7.14 13.81
N MET A 58 13.75 -5.88 13.45
CA MET A 58 12.98 -4.78 14.06
C MET A 58 11.47 -4.96 13.85
N ARG A 59 11.05 -5.37 12.65
CA ARG A 59 9.64 -5.70 12.38
C ARG A 59 9.16 -6.88 13.22
N TYR A 60 9.98 -7.91 13.35
CA TYR A 60 9.68 -9.06 14.20
C TYR A 60 9.51 -8.65 15.68
N PHE A 61 10.42 -7.85 16.23
CA PHE A 61 10.33 -7.31 17.57
C PHE A 61 9.08 -6.45 17.81
N LYS A 62 8.75 -5.61 16.85
CA LYS A 62 7.54 -4.80 16.90
C LYS A 62 6.26 -5.65 16.92
N ASN A 63 6.26 -6.76 16.17
CA ASN A 63 5.13 -7.70 16.15
C ASN A 63 5.01 -8.51 17.46
N LEU A 64 6.12 -8.86 18.13
CA LEU A 64 6.09 -9.55 19.43
C LEU A 64 5.36 -8.74 20.49
N HIS A 65 5.45 -7.41 20.45
CA HIS A 65 4.82 -6.51 21.41
C HIS A 65 3.54 -5.82 20.87
N ALA A 66 3.02 -6.23 19.72
CA ALA A 66 1.82 -5.61 19.12
C ALA A 66 0.57 -5.72 20.01
N ALA A 67 0.52 -6.70 20.92
CA ALA A 67 -0.58 -6.87 21.87
C ALA A 67 -0.43 -6.07 23.18
N GLU A 68 0.75 -5.52 23.46
CA GLU A 68 1.06 -4.81 24.71
C GLU A 68 1.04 -3.28 24.47
N LYS A 69 0.15 -2.57 25.15
CA LYS A 69 -0.11 -1.14 24.86
C LYS A 69 0.94 -0.14 25.33
N ASP A 70 1.86 -0.50 26.24
CA ASP A 70 2.81 0.45 26.88
C ASP A 70 4.20 -0.17 27.12
N VAL A 71 4.84 -0.71 26.08
CA VAL A 71 6.21 -1.22 26.20
C VAL A 71 7.20 -0.06 26.21
N LYS A 72 7.88 0.14 27.32
CA LYS A 72 9.00 1.09 27.42
C LYS A 72 10.29 0.38 26.99
N PHE A 73 10.75 0.67 25.80
CA PHE A 73 12.03 0.19 25.29
C PHE A 73 13.20 0.82 26.06
N ALA A 74 14.22 0.02 26.32
CA ALA A 74 15.46 0.49 26.93
C ALA A 74 16.14 1.58 26.06
N PRO A 75 16.95 2.47 26.65
CA PRO A 75 17.72 3.44 25.88
C PRO A 75 18.71 2.75 24.94
N ALA A 76 18.95 3.36 23.78
CA ALA A 76 19.92 2.85 22.81
C ALA A 76 21.32 2.83 23.40
N ARG A 77 22.10 1.81 23.05
CA ARG A 77 23.52 1.69 23.33
C ARG A 77 24.28 1.92 22.04
N GLU A 78 25.35 2.69 22.10
CA GLU A 78 26.25 2.81 20.96
C GLU A 78 26.99 1.47 20.79
N LEU A 79 26.90 0.90 19.60
CA LEU A 79 27.56 -0.34 19.23
C LEU A 79 28.55 -0.08 18.09
N THR A 80 29.68 -0.74 18.16
CA THR A 80 30.56 -0.87 16.98
C THR A 80 29.90 -1.77 15.94
N LYS A 81 30.34 -1.67 14.69
CA LYS A 81 29.78 -2.50 13.60
C LYS A 81 29.84 -4.00 13.90
N GLU A 82 30.98 -4.46 14.45
CA GLU A 82 31.16 -5.87 14.79
C GLU A 82 30.21 -6.33 15.91
N GLU A 83 30.02 -5.49 16.94
CA GLU A 83 29.11 -5.78 18.05
C GLU A 83 27.65 -5.79 17.58
N GLY A 84 27.27 -4.86 16.70
CA GLY A 84 25.94 -4.83 16.11
C GLY A 84 25.64 -6.08 15.28
N LEU A 85 26.57 -6.51 14.45
CA LEU A 85 26.41 -7.75 13.67
C LEU A 85 26.40 -9.01 14.56
N LYS A 86 27.17 -9.04 15.66
CA LYS A 86 27.10 -10.12 16.66
C LYS A 86 25.72 -10.17 17.34
N LEU A 87 25.17 -8.99 17.66
CA LEU A 87 23.83 -8.90 18.24
C LEU A 87 22.76 -9.45 17.27
N VAL A 88 22.82 -9.04 16.00
CA VAL A 88 21.92 -9.54 14.94
C VAL A 88 21.99 -11.06 14.85
N ARG A 89 23.19 -11.63 14.74
CA ARG A 89 23.38 -13.09 14.66
C ARG A 89 22.81 -13.81 15.87
N LYS A 90 23.03 -13.28 17.09
CA LYS A 90 22.50 -13.87 18.32
C LYS A 90 20.98 -13.93 18.35
N ILE A 91 20.32 -12.89 17.80
CA ILE A 91 18.85 -12.85 17.70
C ILE A 91 18.37 -13.87 16.65
N GLU A 92 19.04 -13.94 15.50
CA GLU A 92 18.75 -14.94 14.45
C GLU A 92 18.91 -16.37 14.97
N GLU A 93 19.98 -16.66 15.72
CA GLU A 93 20.18 -17.97 16.39
C GLU A 93 19.03 -18.34 17.32
N LEU A 94 18.50 -17.36 18.08
CA LEU A 94 17.32 -17.59 18.92
C LEU A 94 16.06 -17.85 18.11
N GLN A 95 15.88 -17.17 16.98
CA GLN A 95 14.75 -17.41 16.06
C GLN A 95 14.84 -18.81 15.44
N ASP A 96 16.01 -19.20 14.98
CA ASP A 96 16.26 -20.53 14.41
C ASP A 96 16.03 -21.63 15.44
N LYS A 97 16.52 -21.43 16.68
CA LYS A 97 16.26 -22.33 17.79
C LYS A 97 14.76 -22.49 18.08
N LYS A 98 14.02 -21.38 18.08
CA LYS A 98 12.56 -21.41 18.21
C LYS A 98 11.91 -22.22 17.09
N ALA A 99 12.31 -21.99 15.83
CA ALA A 99 11.79 -22.70 14.68
C ALA A 99 12.06 -24.21 14.76
N GLN A 100 13.28 -24.61 15.16
CA GLN A 100 13.64 -26.02 15.38
C GLN A 100 12.82 -26.67 16.50
N LEU A 101 12.60 -25.96 17.61
CA LEU A 101 11.77 -26.45 18.70
C LEU A 101 10.31 -26.63 18.28
N ILE A 102 9.76 -25.71 17.50
CA ILE A 102 8.40 -25.81 16.94
C ILE A 102 8.29 -27.01 15.99
N ALA A 103 9.25 -27.22 15.10
CA ALA A 103 9.28 -28.38 14.21
C ALA A 103 9.36 -29.69 15.02
N SER A 104 10.21 -29.73 16.07
CA SER A 104 10.29 -30.88 16.97
C SER A 104 8.97 -31.11 17.72
N LYS A 105 8.30 -30.05 18.18
CA LYS A 105 6.97 -30.14 18.83
C LYS A 105 5.96 -30.77 17.87
N GLN A 106 5.85 -30.27 16.64
CA GLN A 106 4.93 -30.80 15.63
C GLN A 106 5.17 -32.29 15.32
N SER A 107 6.44 -32.71 15.26
CA SER A 107 6.77 -34.11 15.09
C SER A 107 6.29 -34.96 16.27
N ILE A 108 6.52 -34.49 17.51
CA ILE A 108 6.06 -35.19 18.71
C ILE A 108 4.54 -35.25 18.79
N GLU A 109 3.84 -34.17 18.45
CA GLU A 109 2.37 -34.12 18.40
C GLU A 109 1.80 -35.12 17.39
N LYS A 110 2.47 -35.26 16.23
CA LYS A 110 2.10 -36.23 15.21
C LYS A 110 2.28 -37.67 15.69
N ASP A 111 3.44 -37.96 16.34
CA ASP A 111 3.71 -39.26 16.93
C ASP A 111 2.74 -39.58 18.07
N LEU A 112 2.37 -38.58 18.87
CA LEU A 112 1.44 -38.70 19.98
C LEU A 112 0.02 -38.98 19.50
N ALA A 113 -0.47 -38.22 18.50
CA ALA A 113 -1.78 -38.46 17.90
C ALA A 113 -1.87 -39.87 17.29
N TYR A 114 -0.77 -40.34 16.67
CA TYR A 114 -0.71 -41.69 16.13
C TYR A 114 -0.71 -42.74 17.24
N MET A 115 0.05 -42.54 18.32
CA MET A 115 0.11 -43.47 19.45
C MET A 115 -1.19 -43.50 20.28
N GLU A 116 -1.95 -42.40 20.34
CA GLU A 116 -3.24 -42.36 21.05
C GLU A 116 -4.27 -43.31 20.40
N ILE A 117 -4.18 -43.58 19.11
CA ILE A 117 -5.02 -44.56 18.43
C ILE A 117 -4.77 -45.98 18.96
N TRP A 118 -3.51 -46.29 19.27
CA TRP A 118 -3.09 -47.60 19.80
C TRP A 118 -3.36 -47.77 21.31
N GLY A 119 -3.69 -46.68 22.02
CA GLY A 119 -3.91 -46.69 23.45
C GLY A 119 -2.60 -46.76 24.27
N GLU A 120 -2.74 -46.89 25.56
CA GLU A 120 -1.63 -46.85 26.50
C GLU A 120 -1.04 -48.23 26.71
N PHE A 121 0.18 -48.45 26.23
CA PHE A 121 0.92 -49.71 26.42
C PHE A 121 2.38 -49.44 26.77
N SER A 122 3.01 -50.45 27.44
CA SER A 122 4.40 -50.35 27.85
C SER A 122 5.31 -51.22 26.98
N TYR A 123 6.28 -50.58 26.33
CA TYR A 123 7.34 -51.32 25.61
C TYR A 123 8.12 -52.29 26.51
N GLN A 124 8.17 -52.04 27.81
CA GLN A 124 8.80 -52.98 28.77
C GLN A 124 8.01 -54.30 28.81
N ASN A 125 6.69 -54.27 28.76
CA ASN A 125 5.85 -55.46 28.74
C ASN A 125 6.01 -56.22 27.42
N ILE A 126 6.08 -55.52 26.30
CA ILE A 126 6.37 -56.12 24.98
C ILE A 126 7.73 -56.81 24.99
N ASN A 127 8.75 -56.17 25.57
CA ASN A 127 10.09 -56.77 25.69
C ASN A 127 10.12 -57.96 26.67
N ARG A 128 9.24 -57.98 27.71
CA ARG A 128 9.08 -59.17 28.58
C ARG A 128 8.48 -60.35 27.85
N LEU A 129 7.44 -60.09 27.01
CA LEU A 129 6.84 -61.11 26.14
C LEU A 129 7.87 -61.66 25.13
N LYS A 130 8.67 -60.79 24.56
CA LYS A 130 9.75 -61.21 23.65
C LYS A 130 10.78 -62.11 24.32
N ARG A 131 11.21 -61.78 25.55
CA ARG A 131 12.10 -62.65 26.35
C ARG A 131 11.47 -63.97 26.73
N ALA A 132 10.12 -64.03 26.77
CA ALA A 132 9.36 -65.27 27.04
C ALA A 132 9.11 -66.08 25.74
N GLY A 133 9.69 -65.68 24.59
CA GLY A 133 9.56 -66.37 23.30
C GLY A 133 8.31 -66.02 22.52
N TYR A 134 7.68 -64.86 22.77
CA TYR A 134 6.53 -64.38 22.02
C TYR A 134 6.85 -63.07 21.33
N ASP A 135 6.53 -62.98 20.05
CA ASP A 135 6.63 -61.73 19.25
C ASP A 135 5.27 -61.04 19.20
N VAL A 136 5.27 -59.73 19.51
CA VAL A 136 4.10 -58.84 19.38
C VAL A 136 4.30 -58.00 18.14
N THR A 137 3.44 -58.17 17.15
CA THR A 137 3.49 -57.41 15.92
C THR A 137 2.23 -56.54 15.77
N PHE A 138 2.46 -55.29 15.36
CA PHE A 138 1.39 -54.32 15.15
C PHE A 138 0.97 -54.37 13.68
N PHE A 139 -0.35 -54.29 13.42
CA PHE A 139 -0.92 -54.32 12.09
C PHE A 139 -2.04 -53.30 11.91
N THR A 140 -2.16 -52.79 10.71
CA THR A 140 -3.26 -51.94 10.29
C THR A 140 -3.87 -52.45 8.99
N CYS A 141 -5.18 -52.50 8.89
CA CYS A 141 -5.89 -52.84 7.64
C CYS A 141 -7.17 -52.01 7.48
N PRO A 142 -7.69 -51.83 6.23
CA PRO A 142 -9.03 -51.32 6.05
C PRO A 142 -10.04 -52.19 6.80
N THR A 143 -11.01 -51.56 7.47
CA THR A 143 -12.02 -52.27 8.30
C THR A 143 -12.79 -53.37 7.55
N ALA A 144 -13.00 -53.16 6.22
CA ALA A 144 -13.63 -54.14 5.36
C ALA A 144 -12.79 -55.40 5.09
N LYS A 145 -11.47 -55.36 5.33
CA LYS A 145 -10.53 -56.47 5.13
C LYS A 145 -10.17 -57.21 6.41
N TYR A 146 -10.66 -56.76 7.57
CA TYR A 146 -10.38 -57.41 8.83
C TYR A 146 -11.18 -58.72 8.95
N GLU A 147 -10.49 -59.85 9.11
CA GLU A 147 -11.11 -61.16 9.26
C GLU A 147 -11.03 -61.61 10.73
N PRO A 148 -12.20 -61.91 11.36
CA PRO A 148 -12.23 -62.40 12.75
C PRO A 148 -11.47 -63.69 12.99
N GLU A 149 -11.21 -64.50 11.95
CA GLU A 149 -10.47 -65.77 11.98
C GLU A 149 -8.98 -65.54 12.39
N TRP A 150 -8.42 -64.37 12.15
CA TRP A 150 -7.07 -64.01 12.59
C TRP A 150 -6.91 -64.01 14.13
N GLY A 151 -8.02 -63.82 14.86
CA GLY A 151 -8.06 -64.00 16.29
C GLY A 151 -7.74 -65.43 16.76
N VAL A 152 -8.18 -66.41 15.99
CA VAL A 152 -7.96 -67.84 16.30
C VAL A 152 -6.58 -68.31 15.78
N LEU A 153 -6.21 -67.87 14.59
CA LEU A 153 -4.98 -68.31 13.90
C LEU A 153 -3.71 -67.68 14.45
N TYR A 154 -3.75 -66.39 14.76
CA TYR A 154 -2.58 -65.60 15.14
C TYR A 154 -2.72 -64.88 16.46
N ASN A 155 -3.72 -65.18 17.28
CA ASN A 155 -4.08 -64.43 18.49
C ASN A 155 -4.16 -62.93 18.23
N ALA A 156 -4.86 -62.55 17.13
CA ALA A 156 -5.06 -61.15 16.80
C ALA A 156 -6.03 -60.48 17.80
N ILE A 157 -5.59 -59.40 18.41
CA ILE A 157 -6.37 -58.62 19.39
C ILE A 157 -6.69 -57.28 18.75
N LEU A 158 -7.94 -56.97 18.54
CA LEU A 158 -8.43 -55.69 18.06
C LEU A 158 -8.17 -54.63 19.13
N ILE A 159 -7.48 -53.54 18.74
CA ILE A 159 -7.21 -52.42 19.63
C ILE A 159 -8.22 -51.28 19.40
N ASN A 160 -8.37 -50.86 18.16
CA ASN A 160 -9.23 -49.71 17.82
C ASN A 160 -9.67 -49.76 16.36
N ASN A 161 -10.78 -49.07 16.06
CA ASN A 161 -11.26 -48.77 14.71
C ASN A 161 -11.33 -47.26 14.58
N PHE A 162 -10.50 -46.69 13.72
CA PHE A 162 -10.45 -45.25 13.52
C PHE A 162 -10.39 -44.92 12.00
N GLN A 163 -11.29 -44.06 11.52
CA GLN A 163 -11.37 -43.61 10.12
C GLN A 163 -11.35 -44.76 9.08
N SER A 164 -12.20 -45.80 9.30
CA SER A 164 -12.29 -46.98 8.41
C SER A 164 -11.02 -47.84 8.35
N VAL A 165 -10.08 -47.66 9.29
CA VAL A 165 -8.88 -48.48 9.48
C VAL A 165 -8.97 -49.19 10.82
N THR A 166 -8.73 -50.50 10.79
CA THR A 166 -8.68 -51.36 11.95
C THR A 166 -7.22 -51.49 12.41
N TYR A 167 -7.01 -51.24 13.71
CA TYR A 167 -5.72 -51.33 14.42
C TYR A 167 -5.76 -52.54 15.32
N PHE A 168 -4.83 -53.50 15.12
CA PHE A 168 -4.77 -54.73 15.89
C PHE A 168 -3.34 -55.20 16.11
N ILE A 169 -3.13 -56.02 17.09
CA ILE A 169 -1.84 -56.65 17.38
C ILE A 169 -1.98 -58.16 17.27
N THR A 170 -0.91 -58.85 16.88
CA THR A 170 -0.81 -60.31 16.97
C THR A 170 0.22 -60.71 17.98
N ILE A 171 -0.05 -61.80 18.72
CA ILE A 171 0.87 -62.35 19.71
C ILE A 171 1.16 -63.79 19.29
N THR A 172 2.33 -64.03 18.69
CA THR A 172 2.73 -65.34 18.14
C THR A 172 4.04 -65.82 18.74
N LYS A 173 4.31 -67.10 18.69
CA LYS A 173 5.67 -67.62 19.07
C LYS A 173 6.72 -67.09 18.12
N GLU A 174 7.91 -66.84 18.65
CA GLU A 174 9.06 -66.38 17.85
C GLU A 174 9.31 -67.30 16.67
N GLY A 175 9.45 -66.74 15.45
CA GLY A 175 9.66 -67.45 14.18
C GLY A 175 8.38 -67.92 13.48
N THR A 176 7.17 -67.60 13.98
CA THR A 176 5.92 -67.90 13.25
C THR A 176 5.74 -66.99 12.06
N LEU A 177 5.57 -67.56 10.85
CA LEU A 177 5.24 -66.78 9.66
C LEU A 177 3.79 -66.32 9.74
N ILE A 178 3.60 -65.02 9.72
CA ILE A 178 2.27 -64.39 9.77
C ILE A 178 1.93 -63.95 8.32
N ASP A 179 0.98 -64.63 7.70
CA ASP A 179 0.47 -64.35 6.35
C ASP A 179 -0.91 -63.64 6.50
N ILE A 180 -0.87 -62.33 6.62
CA ILE A 180 -2.06 -61.46 6.78
C ILE A 180 -1.97 -60.33 5.77
N ASP A 181 -3.03 -60.05 5.02
CA ASP A 181 -3.14 -58.91 4.10
C ASP A 181 -3.36 -57.59 4.91
N ALA A 182 -2.32 -57.23 5.69
CA ALA A 182 -2.31 -56.05 6.52
C ALA A 182 -0.93 -55.38 6.54
N GLU A 183 -0.91 -54.09 6.66
CA GLU A 183 0.35 -53.31 6.71
C GLU A 183 0.97 -53.37 8.14
N ARG A 184 2.26 -53.45 8.21
CA ARG A 184 3.02 -53.33 9.46
C ARG A 184 3.42 -51.89 9.66
N PRO A 185 2.74 -51.09 10.51
CA PRO A 185 3.05 -49.72 10.72
C PRO A 185 4.38 -49.54 11.44
N LYS A 186 5.06 -48.45 11.14
CA LYS A 186 6.29 -48.06 11.84
C LYS A 186 5.90 -47.39 13.16
N MET A 187 6.06 -48.11 14.24
CA MET A 187 5.73 -47.61 15.59
C MET A 187 6.78 -46.60 16.09
N PRO A 188 6.38 -45.52 16.77
CA PRO A 188 7.32 -44.65 17.46
C PRO A 188 8.11 -45.40 18.51
N VAL A 189 9.39 -45.04 18.66
CA VAL A 189 10.31 -45.75 19.60
C VAL A 189 9.95 -45.53 21.07
N GLN A 190 9.15 -44.50 21.36
CA GLN A 190 8.80 -44.09 22.73
C GLN A 190 7.31 -44.27 22.99
N GLY A 191 6.96 -44.75 24.18
CA GLY A 191 5.58 -44.89 24.63
C GLY A 191 4.93 -43.55 24.96
N LEU A 192 3.60 -43.56 25.02
CA LEU A 192 2.72 -42.40 25.12
C LEU A 192 3.08 -41.47 26.31
N ALA A 193 3.35 -42.02 27.48
CA ALA A 193 3.76 -41.23 28.66
C ALA A 193 5.09 -40.47 28.44
N LYS A 194 6.07 -41.11 27.76
CA LYS A 194 7.35 -40.44 27.45
C LYS A 194 7.18 -39.38 26.38
N LEU A 195 6.32 -39.58 25.36
CA LEU A 195 6.02 -38.60 24.32
C LEU A 195 5.33 -37.37 24.92
N ARG A 196 4.37 -37.56 25.84
CA ARG A 196 3.72 -36.43 26.56
C ARG A 196 4.74 -35.66 27.41
N ALA A 197 5.57 -36.32 28.20
CA ALA A 197 6.61 -35.64 28.98
C ALA A 197 7.60 -34.88 28.11
N ARG A 198 7.94 -35.42 26.91
CA ARG A 198 8.82 -34.76 25.96
C ARG A 198 8.12 -33.56 25.29
N LEU A 199 6.83 -33.65 25.03
CA LEU A 199 6.03 -32.53 24.52
C LEU A 199 6.00 -31.40 25.55
N ASP A 200 5.70 -31.70 26.82
CA ASP A 200 5.69 -30.71 27.90
C ASP A 200 7.04 -30.02 28.06
N GLN A 201 8.13 -30.79 27.95
CA GLN A 201 9.47 -30.20 27.97
C GLN A 201 9.71 -29.26 26.77
N ARG A 202 9.30 -29.66 25.55
CA ARG A 202 9.44 -28.79 24.37
C ARG A 202 8.60 -27.54 24.46
N LEU A 203 7.40 -27.60 25.02
CA LEU A 203 6.57 -26.43 25.29
C LEU A 203 7.25 -25.44 26.23
N LYS A 204 7.87 -25.94 27.31
CA LYS A 204 8.66 -25.12 28.24
C LYS A 204 9.88 -24.51 27.55
N ASP A 205 10.61 -25.30 26.73
CA ASP A 205 11.77 -24.80 25.99
C ASP A 205 11.37 -23.70 25.00
N ILE A 206 10.24 -23.85 24.30
CA ILE A 206 9.68 -22.84 23.41
C ILE A 206 9.34 -21.58 24.18
N GLN A 207 8.67 -21.71 25.32
CA GLN A 207 8.28 -20.57 26.14
C GLN A 207 9.49 -19.81 26.68
N ASN A 208 10.53 -20.51 27.13
CA ASN A 208 11.77 -19.88 27.58
C ASN A 208 12.45 -19.07 26.48
N VAL A 209 12.49 -19.61 25.23
CA VAL A 209 13.07 -18.90 24.09
C VAL A 209 12.19 -17.70 23.67
N GLU A 210 10.87 -17.83 23.76
CA GLU A 210 9.94 -16.71 23.49
C GLU A 210 10.10 -15.59 24.52
N ASP A 211 10.23 -15.93 25.79
CA ASP A 211 10.43 -14.95 26.86
C ASP A 211 11.80 -14.26 26.72
N GLU A 212 12.85 -15.01 26.33
CA GLU A 212 14.15 -14.43 26.02
C GLU A 212 14.07 -13.47 24.81
N LEU A 213 13.37 -13.85 23.74
CA LEU A 213 13.17 -12.99 22.57
C LEU A 213 12.37 -11.72 22.92
N LYS A 214 11.35 -11.83 23.77
CA LYS A 214 10.60 -10.66 24.27
C LYS A 214 11.47 -9.75 25.12
N HIS A 215 12.26 -10.30 26.02
CA HIS A 215 13.17 -9.52 26.83
C HIS A 215 14.19 -8.77 25.97
N ARG A 216 14.78 -9.45 24.99
CA ARG A 216 15.68 -8.84 24.03
C ARG A 216 15.00 -7.79 23.16
N ALA A 217 13.76 -8.00 22.76
CA ALA A 217 13.02 -7.01 22.01
C ALA A 217 12.86 -5.70 22.80
N VAL A 218 12.69 -5.75 24.11
CA VAL A 218 12.62 -4.54 24.95
C VAL A 218 14.00 -3.88 25.12
N GLU A 219 15.05 -4.68 25.32
CA GLU A 219 16.40 -4.16 25.55
C GLU A 219 17.07 -3.63 24.29
N ASP A 220 16.97 -4.36 23.17
CA ASP A 220 17.83 -4.16 22.01
C ASP A 220 17.13 -3.43 20.86
N TYR A 221 15.80 -3.17 20.91
CA TYR A 221 15.06 -2.54 19.81
C TYR A 221 15.63 -1.17 19.42
N LYS A 222 15.82 -0.27 20.40
CA LYS A 222 16.36 1.08 20.13
C LYS A 222 17.83 1.02 19.74
N THR A 223 18.56 0.06 20.25
CA THR A 223 19.98 -0.18 19.90
C THR A 223 20.09 -0.62 18.43
N LEU A 224 19.19 -1.51 17.98
CA LEU A 224 19.12 -1.90 16.56
C LEU A 224 18.66 -0.74 15.66
N GLU A 225 17.75 0.10 16.14
CA GLU A 225 17.31 1.30 15.40
C GLU A 225 18.46 2.30 15.20
N GLU A 226 19.27 2.52 16.23
CA GLU A 226 20.49 3.37 16.15
C GLU A 226 21.55 2.73 15.26
N PHE A 227 21.71 1.43 15.35
CA PHE A 227 22.65 0.68 14.52
C PHE A 227 22.24 0.70 13.03
N ASP A 228 20.93 0.59 12.70
CA ASP A 228 20.44 0.76 11.31
C ASP A 228 20.73 2.17 10.77
N LYS A 229 20.59 3.21 11.61
CA LYS A 229 20.95 4.59 11.22
C LYS A 229 22.45 4.71 10.93
N ASN A 230 23.31 4.14 11.76
CA ASN A 230 24.74 4.16 11.54
C ASN A 230 25.13 3.43 10.23
N LEU A 231 24.51 2.28 9.95
CA LEU A 231 24.68 1.57 8.67
C LEU A 231 24.12 2.36 7.49
N GLN A 232 23.00 3.07 7.67
CA GLN A 232 22.48 3.98 6.65
C GLN A 232 23.48 5.09 6.33
N ASP A 233 24.11 5.66 7.35
CA ASP A 233 25.13 6.69 7.17
C ASP A 233 26.37 6.13 6.47
N GLU A 234 26.83 4.93 6.83
CA GLU A 234 27.92 4.24 6.15
C GLU A 234 27.57 3.94 4.68
N PHE A 235 26.34 3.49 4.43
CA PHE A 235 25.84 3.26 3.07
C PHE A 235 25.83 4.55 2.25
N ASN A 236 25.28 5.63 2.80
CA ASN A 236 25.21 6.93 2.13
C ASN A 236 26.61 7.44 1.77
N LEU A 237 27.56 7.32 2.70
CA LEU A 237 28.95 7.72 2.49
C LEU A 237 29.63 6.84 1.42
N SER A 238 29.48 5.53 1.51
CA SER A 238 30.05 4.59 0.53
C SER A 238 29.43 4.80 -0.86
N ASN A 239 28.14 5.09 -0.93
CA ASN A 239 27.48 5.42 -2.19
C ASN A 239 28.04 6.72 -2.79
N ALA A 240 28.24 7.76 -1.98
CA ALA A 240 28.86 9.01 -2.43
C ALA A 240 30.25 8.77 -3.03
N LEU A 241 31.07 7.92 -2.40
CA LEU A 241 32.39 7.54 -2.90
C LEU A 241 32.32 6.78 -4.23
N VAL A 242 31.34 5.92 -4.42
CA VAL A 242 31.13 5.16 -5.68
C VAL A 242 30.68 6.08 -6.82
N GLN A 243 29.92 7.14 -6.51
CA GLN A 243 29.45 8.12 -7.48
C GLN A 243 30.49 9.19 -7.82
N THR A 244 31.68 9.12 -7.21
CA THR A 244 32.74 10.09 -7.41
C THR A 244 33.66 9.67 -8.57
N ASP A 245 33.85 10.56 -9.54
CA ASP A 245 34.82 10.36 -10.61
C ASP A 245 36.23 10.76 -10.14
N ARG A 246 37.19 9.87 -10.39
CA ARG A 246 38.58 10.09 -10.03
C ARG A 246 39.35 10.64 -11.23
N GLN A 247 39.98 11.79 -11.05
CA GLN A 247 40.67 12.52 -12.10
C GLN A 247 42.16 12.73 -11.72
N ALA A 248 42.99 13.07 -12.71
CA ALA A 248 44.39 13.42 -12.53
C ALA A 248 45.22 12.35 -11.75
N GLY A 249 45.06 11.05 -12.09
CA GLY A 249 45.77 9.97 -11.41
C GLY A 249 45.35 9.81 -9.95
N ASP A 250 44.06 9.81 -9.69
CA ASP A 250 43.39 9.64 -8.39
C ASP A 250 43.67 10.78 -7.37
N LYS A 251 44.22 11.90 -7.82
CA LYS A 251 44.51 13.02 -6.92
C LYS A 251 43.34 13.99 -6.74
N LEU A 252 42.48 14.07 -7.73
CA LEU A 252 41.30 14.93 -7.71
C LEU A 252 40.02 14.08 -7.74
N MET A 253 39.12 14.39 -6.83
CA MET A 253 37.79 13.78 -6.70
C MET A 253 36.74 14.75 -7.24
N LEU A 254 36.02 14.33 -8.28
CA LEU A 254 34.94 15.09 -8.89
C LEU A 254 33.58 14.47 -8.49
N LEU A 255 32.77 15.26 -7.82
CA LEU A 255 31.42 14.87 -7.43
C LEU A 255 30.40 15.82 -8.06
N GLU A 256 29.39 15.29 -8.75
CA GLU A 256 28.27 16.10 -9.24
C GLU A 256 27.06 15.93 -8.34
N GLY A 257 26.33 17.01 -8.13
CA GLY A 257 25.15 17.00 -7.28
C GLY A 257 24.13 18.07 -7.64
N TRP A 258 22.91 17.87 -7.12
CA TRP A 258 21.77 18.74 -7.31
C TRP A 258 21.41 19.45 -6.01
N VAL A 259 21.18 20.73 -6.08
CA VAL A 259 20.83 21.57 -4.92
C VAL A 259 19.61 22.40 -5.25
N PRO A 260 18.61 22.49 -4.36
CA PRO A 260 17.52 23.45 -4.53
C PRO A 260 18.10 24.87 -4.65
N THR A 261 17.72 25.61 -5.67
CA THR A 261 18.24 26.98 -5.93
C THR A 261 18.05 27.91 -4.71
N GLU A 262 17.04 27.64 -3.88
CA GLU A 262 16.83 28.39 -2.63
C GLU A 262 17.96 28.18 -1.60
N ASN A 263 18.59 27.00 -1.59
CA ASN A 263 19.64 26.61 -0.65
C ASN A 263 21.05 26.83 -1.23
N ALA A 264 21.15 27.15 -2.51
CA ALA A 264 22.44 27.35 -3.19
C ALA A 264 23.33 28.41 -2.53
N PRO A 265 22.83 29.61 -2.17
CA PRO A 265 23.67 30.63 -1.54
C PRO A 265 24.25 30.21 -0.19
N ALA A 266 23.51 29.44 0.59
CA ALA A 266 23.96 28.93 1.88
C ALA A 266 25.08 27.88 1.72
N LEU A 267 24.94 27.00 0.70
CA LEU A 267 25.94 26.00 0.36
C LEU A 267 27.23 26.69 -0.14
N GLU A 268 27.14 27.63 -1.07
CA GLU A 268 28.27 28.37 -1.63
C GLU A 268 29.07 29.09 -0.54
N HIS A 269 28.38 29.80 0.35
CA HIS A 269 29.01 30.51 1.45
C HIS A 269 29.78 29.56 2.38
N GLU A 270 29.26 28.38 2.69
CA GLU A 270 29.93 27.43 3.59
C GLU A 270 31.12 26.75 2.90
N LEU A 271 31.02 26.44 1.60
CA LEU A 271 32.12 25.86 0.82
C LEU A 271 33.25 26.86 0.59
N ASP A 272 32.93 28.12 0.29
CA ASP A 272 33.93 29.20 0.18
C ASP A 272 34.69 29.42 1.49
N LYS A 273 33.99 29.39 2.62
CA LYS A 273 34.63 29.53 3.95
C LYS A 273 35.61 28.40 4.26
N GLN A 274 35.34 27.20 3.75
CA GLN A 274 36.22 26.04 3.91
C GLN A 274 37.27 25.90 2.78
N GLY A 275 37.20 26.75 1.74
CA GLY A 275 38.15 26.79 0.63
C GLY A 275 37.97 25.66 -0.39
N TYR A 276 36.81 25.02 -0.46
CA TYR A 276 36.54 24.00 -1.46
C TYR A 276 36.15 24.59 -2.81
N PHE A 277 36.64 24.01 -3.88
CA PHE A 277 36.32 24.45 -5.24
C PHE A 277 34.99 23.83 -5.69
N PHE A 278 34.09 24.68 -6.15
CA PHE A 278 32.81 24.27 -6.75
C PHE A 278 32.53 25.12 -7.99
N GLN A 279 31.73 24.53 -8.90
CA GLN A 279 31.29 25.21 -10.12
C GLN A 279 29.82 24.85 -10.37
N GLN A 280 29.02 25.89 -10.62
CA GLN A 280 27.65 25.68 -11.09
C GLN A 280 27.68 25.28 -12.56
N LEU A 281 27.02 24.19 -12.91
CA LEU A 281 26.90 23.67 -14.27
C LEU A 281 25.53 24.00 -14.85
N GLU A 282 25.47 24.11 -16.17
CA GLU A 282 24.19 24.15 -16.88
C GLU A 282 23.53 22.76 -16.89
N ILE A 283 22.19 22.76 -16.88
CA ILE A 283 21.40 21.54 -16.95
C ILE A 283 21.33 21.11 -18.40
N GLU A 284 21.84 19.94 -18.73
CA GLU A 284 21.83 19.39 -20.08
C GLU A 284 20.51 18.69 -20.41
N ASP A 285 20.14 18.70 -21.70
CA ASP A 285 19.00 17.92 -22.18
C ASP A 285 19.28 16.42 -22.00
N GLY A 286 18.54 15.78 -21.07
CA GLY A 286 18.74 14.37 -20.69
C GLY A 286 19.18 14.14 -19.26
N ASP A 287 19.59 15.18 -18.52
CA ASP A 287 19.88 15.09 -17.10
C ASP A 287 18.63 14.69 -16.29
N LYS A 288 18.73 13.67 -15.47
CA LYS A 288 17.66 13.25 -14.55
C LYS A 288 17.66 14.11 -13.30
N VAL A 289 17.05 15.30 -13.39
CA VAL A 289 16.98 16.25 -12.28
C VAL A 289 16.06 15.72 -11.18
N PRO A 290 16.48 15.67 -9.91
CA PRO A 290 15.64 15.22 -8.81
C PRO A 290 14.51 16.24 -8.52
N ILE A 291 13.36 15.71 -8.11
CA ILE A 291 12.14 16.49 -7.91
C ILE A 291 11.89 16.72 -6.42
N LYS A 292 11.84 17.99 -6.04
CA LYS A 292 11.36 18.43 -4.73
C LYS A 292 10.04 19.18 -4.91
N LEU A 293 8.97 18.67 -4.33
CA LEU A 293 7.67 19.31 -4.37
C LEU A 293 7.56 20.34 -3.22
N ARG A 294 7.04 21.52 -3.55
CA ARG A 294 6.70 22.55 -2.57
C ARG A 294 5.23 22.91 -2.72
N ASN A 295 4.41 22.32 -1.89
CA ASN A 295 2.97 22.48 -1.91
C ASN A 295 2.45 23.20 -0.67
N ASN A 296 1.26 23.83 -0.80
CA ASN A 296 0.54 24.39 0.32
C ASN A 296 0.08 23.28 1.30
N LYS A 297 -0.34 23.64 2.50
CA LYS A 297 -0.73 22.69 3.55
C LYS A 297 -1.81 21.69 3.11
N PHE A 298 -2.74 22.12 2.26
CA PHE A 298 -3.81 21.28 1.73
C PHE A 298 -3.27 20.28 0.71
N SER A 299 -2.61 20.76 -0.34
CA SER A 299 -2.09 19.90 -1.42
C SER A 299 -1.00 18.94 -0.95
N LYS A 300 -0.22 19.33 0.09
CA LYS A 300 0.79 18.46 0.70
C LYS A 300 0.23 17.14 1.22
N LEU A 301 -1.04 17.14 1.67
CA LEU A 301 -1.70 15.91 2.14
C LEU A 301 -1.94 14.90 1.01
N TYR A 302 -1.99 15.36 -0.23
CA TYR A 302 -2.21 14.54 -1.44
C TYR A 302 -0.90 14.12 -2.14
N GLU A 303 0.25 14.64 -1.72
CA GLU A 303 1.56 14.23 -2.26
C GLU A 303 1.82 12.72 -2.21
N PRO A 304 1.40 11.96 -1.16
CA PRO A 304 1.54 10.51 -1.15
C PRO A 304 0.82 9.83 -2.32
N ILE A 305 -0.31 10.39 -2.77
CA ILE A 305 -1.07 9.88 -3.92
C ILE A 305 -0.26 10.09 -5.21
N THR A 306 0.33 11.27 -5.39
CA THR A 306 1.21 11.55 -6.53
C THR A 306 2.42 10.62 -6.54
N LYS A 307 3.09 10.45 -5.39
CA LYS A 307 4.24 9.55 -5.24
C LYS A 307 3.90 8.08 -5.49
N MET A 308 2.68 7.66 -5.20
CA MET A 308 2.21 6.29 -5.42
C MET A 308 2.12 5.96 -6.92
N PHE A 309 1.79 6.92 -7.75
CA PHE A 309 1.75 6.75 -9.21
C PHE A 309 3.14 6.99 -9.81
N SER A 310 3.58 8.24 -9.81
CA SER A 310 4.91 8.68 -10.25
C SER A 310 5.11 10.15 -9.93
N LEU A 311 6.34 10.56 -9.63
CA LEU A 311 6.66 11.97 -9.55
C LEU A 311 6.71 12.61 -10.95
N PRO A 312 6.33 13.90 -11.09
CA PRO A 312 6.43 14.60 -12.36
C PRO A 312 7.90 14.71 -12.82
N ASN A 313 8.12 14.82 -14.13
CA ASN A 313 9.43 15.19 -14.66
C ASN A 313 9.74 16.67 -14.35
N TYR A 314 11.01 17.05 -14.35
CA TYR A 314 11.44 18.41 -14.00
C TYR A 314 10.81 19.51 -14.85
N GLY A 315 10.54 19.24 -16.14
CA GLY A 315 9.86 20.16 -17.06
C GLY A 315 8.33 20.14 -16.98
N GLU A 316 7.73 19.36 -16.10
CA GLU A 316 6.28 19.22 -15.97
C GLU A 316 5.70 20.13 -14.89
N LEU A 317 4.38 20.25 -14.92
CA LEU A 317 3.62 20.89 -13.86
C LEU A 317 3.35 19.87 -12.74
N ASP A 318 3.41 20.33 -11.48
CA ASP A 318 3.00 19.52 -10.35
C ASP A 318 1.49 19.22 -10.41
N PRO A 319 1.06 17.96 -10.60
CA PRO A 319 -0.35 17.62 -10.70
C PRO A 319 -1.07 17.68 -9.35
N THR A 320 -0.34 17.62 -8.22
CA THR A 320 -0.90 17.48 -6.88
C THR A 320 -1.93 18.58 -6.53
N PRO A 321 -1.61 19.89 -6.65
CA PRO A 321 -2.57 20.93 -6.34
C PRO A 321 -3.74 21.00 -7.32
N LEU A 322 -3.56 20.45 -8.53
CA LEU A 322 -4.55 20.51 -9.60
C LEU A 322 -5.64 19.44 -9.44
N PHE A 323 -5.27 18.22 -9.02
CA PHE A 323 -6.25 17.16 -8.84
C PHE A 323 -6.82 17.06 -7.40
N ALA A 324 -6.13 17.59 -6.39
CA ALA A 324 -6.54 17.46 -5.00
C ALA A 324 -8.00 17.87 -4.72
N PRO A 325 -8.52 19.02 -5.23
CA PRO A 325 -9.91 19.38 -5.02
C PRO A 325 -10.89 18.42 -5.71
N PHE A 326 -10.56 17.92 -6.90
CA PHE A 326 -11.39 16.95 -7.61
C PHE A 326 -11.41 15.62 -6.88
N PHE A 327 -10.26 15.15 -6.39
CA PHE A 327 -10.20 13.92 -5.61
C PHE A 327 -11.06 13.99 -4.35
N MET A 328 -10.99 15.11 -3.62
CA MET A 328 -11.81 15.37 -2.45
C MET A 328 -13.30 15.31 -2.77
N LEU A 329 -13.72 15.95 -3.87
CA LEU A 329 -15.11 15.95 -4.33
C LEU A 329 -15.57 14.56 -4.76
N PHE A 330 -14.75 13.84 -5.52
CA PHE A 330 -15.06 12.48 -5.98
C PHE A 330 -15.17 11.49 -4.83
N PHE A 331 -14.30 11.61 -3.84
CA PHE A 331 -14.42 10.82 -2.63
C PHE A 331 -15.78 11.06 -1.95
N GLY A 332 -16.18 12.31 -1.80
CA GLY A 332 -17.47 12.67 -1.25
C GLY A 332 -18.66 12.08 -2.03
N LEU A 333 -18.62 12.15 -3.35
CA LEU A 333 -19.63 11.58 -4.24
C LEU A 333 -19.71 10.06 -4.15
N CYS A 334 -18.56 9.37 -4.16
CA CYS A 334 -18.51 7.91 -4.01
C CYS A 334 -18.93 7.42 -2.64
N PHE A 335 -18.65 8.19 -1.59
CA PHE A 335 -19.02 7.85 -0.22
C PHE A 335 -20.52 7.96 0.01
N GLY A 336 -21.16 8.99 -0.58
CA GLY A 336 -22.58 9.16 -0.77
C GLY A 336 -23.44 9.33 0.49
N ASP A 337 -22.87 9.20 1.71
CA ASP A 337 -23.60 9.25 2.98
C ASP A 337 -22.95 10.22 3.97
N GLY A 338 -23.74 11.21 4.40
CA GLY A 338 -23.28 12.27 5.34
C GLY A 338 -23.00 11.75 6.75
N GLY A 339 -23.77 10.76 7.22
CA GLY A 339 -23.60 10.19 8.55
C GLY A 339 -22.29 9.42 8.67
N TYR A 340 -21.94 8.65 7.66
CA TYR A 340 -20.65 7.97 7.62
C TYR A 340 -19.49 8.95 7.47
N GLY A 341 -19.65 10.02 6.67
CA GLY A 341 -18.65 11.09 6.55
C GLY A 341 -18.35 11.76 7.90
N LEU A 342 -19.39 12.06 8.67
CA LEU A 342 -19.26 12.61 10.03
C LEU A 342 -18.53 11.63 10.96
N LEU A 343 -18.89 10.34 10.91
CA LEU A 343 -18.28 9.31 11.74
C LEU A 343 -16.78 9.16 11.45
N VAL A 344 -16.40 9.14 10.18
CA VAL A 344 -14.97 9.10 9.77
C VAL A 344 -14.23 10.34 10.29
N MET A 345 -14.82 11.53 10.17
CA MET A 345 -14.21 12.78 10.64
C MET A 345 -13.99 12.77 12.17
N ILE A 346 -14.98 12.30 12.94
CA ILE A 346 -14.88 12.17 14.40
C ILE A 346 -13.84 11.11 14.78
N ALA A 347 -13.88 9.93 14.16
CA ALA A 347 -12.94 8.86 14.42
C ALA A 347 -11.50 9.30 14.15
N CYS A 348 -11.23 9.95 13.02
CA CYS A 348 -9.90 10.48 12.71
C CYS A 348 -9.44 11.55 13.70
N THR A 349 -10.37 12.38 14.22
CA THR A 349 -10.04 13.40 15.23
C THR A 349 -9.62 12.78 16.56
N ILE A 350 -10.30 11.69 16.97
CA ILE A 350 -9.97 10.96 18.20
C ILE A 350 -8.64 10.20 18.03
N LEU A 351 -8.48 9.49 16.90
CA LEU A 351 -7.28 8.71 16.61
C LEU A 351 -6.03 9.60 16.51
N LYS A 352 -6.14 10.82 15.97
CA LYS A 352 -5.04 11.77 15.84
C LYS A 352 -4.36 12.12 17.16
N LYS A 353 -5.07 11.98 18.30
CA LYS A 353 -4.53 12.20 19.65
C LYS A 353 -3.69 11.02 20.16
N LYS A 354 -3.89 9.80 19.59
CA LYS A 354 -3.29 8.56 20.08
C LYS A 354 -2.20 8.01 19.15
N VAL A 355 -2.12 8.49 17.91
CA VAL A 355 -1.26 7.94 16.85
C VAL A 355 0.04 8.73 16.73
N ASN A 356 1.13 8.04 16.31
CA ASN A 356 2.45 8.60 16.08
C ASN A 356 2.41 9.80 15.11
N PRO A 357 3.34 10.77 15.25
CA PRO A 357 3.40 11.99 14.42
C PRO A 357 3.38 11.72 12.92
N ASP A 358 4.03 10.63 12.46
CA ASP A 358 4.16 10.29 11.04
C ASP A 358 2.83 9.97 10.36
N PHE A 359 1.86 9.43 11.11
CA PHE A 359 0.53 9.10 10.59
C PHE A 359 -0.49 10.25 10.70
N LYS A 360 -0.16 11.34 11.41
CA LYS A 360 -1.06 12.50 11.56
C LYS A 360 -1.46 13.15 10.23
N PRO A 361 -0.58 13.28 9.20
CA PRO A 361 -0.97 13.80 7.89
C PRO A 361 -2.05 12.96 7.21
N TYR A 362 -1.94 11.62 7.27
CA TYR A 362 -2.94 10.73 6.69
C TYR A 362 -4.30 10.87 7.37
N LEU A 363 -4.33 10.93 8.71
CA LEU A 363 -5.58 11.17 9.44
C LEU A 363 -6.17 12.54 9.13
N THR A 364 -5.32 13.55 8.88
CA THR A 364 -5.77 14.87 8.45
C THR A 364 -6.39 14.82 7.06
N LEU A 365 -5.79 14.06 6.13
CA LEU A 365 -6.37 13.81 4.81
C LEU A 365 -7.78 13.20 4.93
N PHE A 366 -7.92 12.13 5.73
CA PHE A 366 -9.21 11.49 5.96
C PHE A 366 -10.24 12.41 6.66
N GLN A 367 -9.81 13.37 7.47
CA GLN A 367 -10.72 14.41 8.01
C GLN A 367 -11.29 15.29 6.89
N TYR A 368 -10.45 15.75 5.93
CA TYR A 368 -10.93 16.52 4.78
C TYR A 368 -11.83 15.70 3.87
N LEU A 369 -11.48 14.43 3.64
CA LEU A 369 -12.29 13.50 2.83
C LEU A 369 -13.65 13.22 3.52
N GLY A 370 -13.65 13.00 4.85
CA GLY A 370 -14.86 12.85 5.63
C GLY A 370 -15.74 14.11 5.63
N PHE A 371 -15.13 15.29 5.65
CA PHE A 371 -15.83 16.55 5.51
C PHE A 371 -16.50 16.70 4.13
N ALA A 372 -15.82 16.32 3.06
CA ALA A 372 -16.41 16.31 1.72
C ALA A 372 -17.58 15.32 1.62
N ALA A 373 -17.44 14.13 2.21
CA ALA A 373 -18.51 13.14 2.29
C ALA A 373 -19.72 13.65 3.08
N LEU A 374 -19.48 14.36 4.18
CA LEU A 374 -20.53 15.03 4.95
C LEU A 374 -21.27 16.06 4.10
N LEU A 375 -20.55 16.94 3.41
CA LEU A 375 -21.16 17.97 2.55
C LEU A 375 -21.98 17.34 1.42
N VAL A 376 -21.40 16.41 0.67
CA VAL A 376 -22.09 15.74 -0.44
C VAL A 376 -23.27 14.94 0.07
N GLY A 377 -23.12 14.15 1.14
CA GLY A 377 -24.17 13.35 1.73
C GLY A 377 -25.34 14.16 2.27
N THR A 378 -25.08 15.36 2.82
CA THR A 378 -26.14 16.30 3.20
C THR A 378 -26.86 16.88 1.98
N CYS A 379 -26.16 17.18 0.89
CA CYS A 379 -26.77 17.63 -0.36
C CYS A 379 -27.62 16.55 -1.04
N THR A 380 -27.18 15.29 -0.97
CA THR A 380 -27.94 14.15 -1.52
C THR A 380 -29.07 13.69 -0.60
N GLY A 381 -29.06 14.13 0.65
CA GLY A 381 -30.09 13.80 1.64
C GLY A 381 -29.99 12.38 2.17
N SER A 382 -28.77 11.74 2.15
CA SER A 382 -28.53 10.44 2.75
C SER A 382 -27.76 10.55 4.06
N PHE A 383 -28.29 9.95 5.13
CA PHE A 383 -27.66 9.95 6.45
C PHE A 383 -27.85 8.58 7.13
N PHE A 384 -26.80 7.80 7.28
CA PHE A 384 -26.83 6.40 7.75
C PHE A 384 -27.80 5.51 6.95
N GLY A 385 -27.84 5.70 5.62
CA GLY A 385 -28.76 4.95 4.75
C GLY A 385 -30.24 5.34 4.88
N VAL A 386 -30.54 6.39 5.66
CA VAL A 386 -31.90 6.96 5.76
C VAL A 386 -32.00 8.17 4.84
N ALA A 387 -33.02 8.20 3.98
CA ALA A 387 -33.28 9.37 3.15
C ALA A 387 -33.87 10.50 4.05
N LEU A 388 -33.17 11.62 4.17
CA LEU A 388 -33.63 12.78 4.94
C LEU A 388 -34.97 13.34 4.43
N ALA A 389 -35.28 13.09 3.15
CA ALA A 389 -36.54 13.46 2.53
C ALA A 389 -37.76 12.72 3.12
N ASP A 390 -37.57 11.57 3.74
CA ASP A 390 -38.62 10.74 4.32
C ASP A 390 -38.93 11.15 5.78
N ILE A 391 -38.11 12.02 6.37
CA ILE A 391 -38.32 12.51 7.74
C ILE A 391 -39.37 13.63 7.73
N PRO A 392 -40.52 13.50 8.45
CA PRO A 392 -41.61 14.48 8.42
C PRO A 392 -41.17 15.89 8.81
N ALA A 393 -40.20 16.02 9.73
CA ALA A 393 -39.68 17.30 10.18
C ALA A 393 -38.90 18.08 9.10
N LEU A 394 -38.33 17.36 8.10
CA LEU A 394 -37.50 17.91 7.03
C LEU A 394 -38.23 18.00 5.70
N SER A 395 -39.52 17.64 5.63
CA SER A 395 -40.36 17.66 4.43
C SER A 395 -40.37 19.01 3.69
N LYS A 396 -40.21 20.12 4.41
CA LYS A 396 -40.14 21.48 3.84
C LYS A 396 -38.85 21.70 3.01
N ILE A 397 -37.80 20.93 3.25
CA ILE A 397 -36.49 21.07 2.62
C ILE A 397 -36.31 20.03 1.50
N LYS A 398 -37.28 19.15 1.30
CA LYS A 398 -37.24 18.06 0.29
C LYS A 398 -36.84 18.54 -1.11
N ASN A 399 -37.28 19.74 -1.50
CA ASN A 399 -37.00 20.30 -2.83
C ASN A 399 -35.54 20.74 -3.03
N TYR A 400 -34.76 20.83 -1.95
CA TYR A 400 -33.33 21.20 -2.01
C TYR A 400 -32.42 19.97 -2.13
N PHE A 401 -32.93 18.75 -1.88
CA PHE A 401 -32.13 17.54 -2.04
C PHE A 401 -32.03 17.16 -3.52
N VAL A 402 -30.85 16.76 -3.91
CA VAL A 402 -30.57 16.34 -5.29
C VAL A 402 -31.17 14.94 -5.50
N ASN A 403 -32.14 14.82 -6.41
CA ASN A 403 -32.70 13.52 -6.78
C ASN A 403 -31.65 12.61 -7.41
N SER A 404 -31.81 11.28 -7.34
CA SER A 404 -30.88 10.29 -7.89
C SER A 404 -30.57 10.51 -9.37
N ASP A 405 -31.57 10.89 -10.19
CA ASP A 405 -31.39 11.14 -11.62
C ASP A 405 -30.51 12.38 -11.86
N ASN A 406 -30.67 13.41 -11.04
CA ASN A 406 -29.84 14.62 -11.11
C ASN A 406 -28.39 14.35 -10.64
N LEU A 407 -28.19 13.39 -9.72
CA LEU A 407 -26.85 12.97 -9.29
C LEU A 407 -26.04 12.32 -10.41
N MET A 408 -26.66 11.49 -11.24
CA MET A 408 -26.00 10.91 -12.41
C MET A 408 -25.55 12.02 -13.37
N THR A 409 -26.44 12.94 -13.70
CA THR A 409 -26.11 14.09 -14.56
C THR A 409 -25.02 14.97 -13.96
N PHE A 410 -25.08 15.21 -12.65
CA PHE A 410 -24.07 15.98 -11.93
C PHE A 410 -22.68 15.31 -11.98
N SER A 411 -22.63 13.97 -11.83
CA SER A 411 -21.38 13.21 -11.93
C SER A 411 -20.75 13.32 -13.33
N ILE A 412 -21.57 13.26 -14.38
CA ILE A 412 -21.12 13.44 -15.76
C ILE A 412 -20.59 14.85 -15.98
N VAL A 413 -21.31 15.87 -15.52
CA VAL A 413 -20.91 17.28 -15.65
C VAL A 413 -19.59 17.55 -14.96
N ILE A 414 -19.42 17.10 -13.71
CA ILE A 414 -18.15 17.27 -12.98
C ILE A 414 -17.03 16.53 -13.70
N GLY A 415 -17.28 15.32 -14.21
CA GLY A 415 -16.33 14.58 -15.01
C GLY A 415 -15.90 15.35 -16.25
N LEU A 416 -16.85 15.92 -16.98
CA LEU A 416 -16.56 16.74 -18.14
C LEU A 416 -15.75 17.98 -17.79
N VAL A 417 -16.08 18.65 -16.68
CA VAL A 417 -15.30 19.80 -16.16
C VAL A 417 -13.86 19.39 -15.86
N GLN A 418 -13.66 18.23 -15.23
CA GLN A 418 -12.30 17.74 -14.96
C GLN A 418 -11.52 17.40 -16.24
N ILE A 419 -12.15 16.78 -17.24
CA ILE A 419 -11.52 16.49 -18.52
C ILE A 419 -11.11 17.78 -19.22
N ILE A 420 -12.00 18.77 -19.28
CA ILE A 420 -11.71 20.10 -19.85
C ILE A 420 -10.54 20.75 -19.11
N PHE A 421 -10.57 20.69 -17.78
CA PHE A 421 -9.49 21.19 -16.93
C PHE A 421 -8.16 20.49 -17.24
N GLY A 422 -8.16 19.14 -17.37
CA GLY A 422 -6.99 18.37 -17.77
C GLY A 422 -6.43 18.80 -19.13
N LYS A 423 -7.29 19.00 -20.14
CA LYS A 423 -6.90 19.50 -21.45
C LYS A 423 -6.33 20.93 -21.40
N CYS A 424 -6.87 21.79 -20.55
CA CYS A 424 -6.30 23.13 -20.32
C CYS A 424 -4.89 23.04 -19.74
N VAL A 425 -4.68 22.14 -18.78
CA VAL A 425 -3.36 21.90 -18.17
C VAL A 425 -2.36 21.38 -19.22
N ALA A 426 -2.77 20.42 -20.05
CA ALA A 426 -1.95 19.91 -21.15
C ALA A 426 -1.56 21.02 -22.14
N ALA A 427 -2.52 21.82 -22.57
CA ALA A 427 -2.27 22.96 -23.49
C ALA A 427 -1.30 23.99 -22.87
N TYR A 428 -1.43 24.24 -21.56
CA TYR A 428 -0.53 25.14 -20.85
C TYR A 428 0.88 24.54 -20.67
N LYS A 429 0.99 23.23 -20.41
CA LYS A 429 2.26 22.48 -20.38
C LYS A 429 3.00 22.60 -21.72
N ILE A 430 2.31 22.33 -22.84
CA ILE A 430 2.87 22.46 -24.20
C ILE A 430 3.35 23.88 -24.47
N LYS A 431 2.61 24.91 -24.01
CA LYS A 431 3.03 26.31 -24.14
C LYS A 431 4.36 26.58 -23.46
N ILE A 432 4.59 26.03 -22.26
CA ILE A 432 5.82 26.22 -21.50
C ILE A 432 6.98 25.45 -22.14
N GLN A 433 6.75 24.21 -22.57
CA GLN A 433 7.81 23.32 -23.06
C GLN A 433 8.19 23.59 -24.52
N LYS A 434 7.19 23.79 -25.42
CA LYS A 434 7.39 23.85 -26.88
C LYS A 434 7.09 25.23 -27.46
N GLY A 435 6.65 26.17 -26.64
CA GLY A 435 6.35 27.53 -27.05
C GLY A 435 4.92 27.75 -27.56
N THR A 436 4.56 29.01 -27.80
CA THR A 436 3.18 29.44 -28.12
C THR A 436 2.63 28.87 -29.43
N LYS A 437 3.48 28.68 -30.44
CA LYS A 437 3.03 28.17 -31.78
C LYS A 437 2.48 26.73 -31.68
N HIS A 438 3.06 25.88 -30.83
CA HIS A 438 2.64 24.49 -30.66
C HIS A 438 1.43 24.35 -29.72
N SER A 439 1.12 25.37 -28.92
CA SER A 439 -0.02 25.36 -28.01
C SER A 439 -1.34 25.81 -28.63
N ILE A 440 -1.31 26.41 -29.83
CA ILE A 440 -2.53 26.95 -30.50
C ILE A 440 -3.56 25.85 -30.75
N ALA A 441 -3.14 24.71 -31.32
CA ALA A 441 -4.05 23.60 -31.61
C ALA A 441 -4.65 22.97 -30.34
N PRO A 442 -3.89 22.65 -29.28
CA PRO A 442 -4.46 22.19 -27.98
C PRO A 442 -5.46 23.17 -27.38
N PHE A 443 -5.18 24.49 -27.39
CA PHE A 443 -6.14 25.48 -26.91
C PHE A 443 -7.40 25.55 -27.77
N ALA A 444 -7.26 25.49 -29.11
CA ALA A 444 -8.39 25.45 -30.00
C ALA A 444 -9.31 24.24 -29.72
N TRP A 445 -8.73 23.06 -29.44
CA TRP A 445 -9.47 21.87 -29.00
C TRP A 445 -10.23 22.09 -27.69
N VAL A 446 -9.61 22.76 -26.71
CA VAL A 446 -10.30 23.11 -25.45
C VAL A 446 -11.52 23.98 -25.73
N PHE A 447 -11.40 24.99 -26.58
CA PHE A 447 -12.54 25.85 -26.96
C PHE A 447 -13.65 25.08 -27.68
N VAL A 448 -13.30 24.13 -28.56
CA VAL A 448 -14.26 23.24 -29.22
C VAL A 448 -15.03 22.41 -28.17
N ILE A 449 -14.32 21.77 -27.23
CA ILE A 449 -14.96 20.94 -26.22
C ILE A 449 -15.87 21.79 -25.32
N ILE A 450 -15.41 22.95 -24.86
CA ILE A 450 -16.21 23.87 -24.04
C ILE A 450 -17.48 24.32 -24.80
N SER A 451 -17.36 24.72 -26.07
CA SER A 451 -18.50 25.16 -26.84
C SER A 451 -19.53 24.07 -27.05
N LEU A 452 -19.09 22.84 -27.34
CA LEU A 452 -19.97 21.68 -27.49
C LEU A 452 -20.58 21.28 -26.14
N ALA A 453 -19.81 21.32 -25.06
CA ALA A 453 -20.29 21.04 -23.70
C ALA A 453 -21.39 22.02 -23.28
N LEU A 454 -21.24 23.31 -23.60
CA LEU A 454 -22.26 24.31 -23.32
C LEU A 454 -23.51 24.12 -24.21
N ALA A 455 -23.33 23.83 -25.50
CA ALA A 455 -24.43 23.64 -26.42
C ALA A 455 -25.30 22.41 -26.12
N PHE A 456 -24.68 21.28 -25.72
CA PHE A 456 -25.37 20.01 -25.45
C PHE A 456 -25.58 19.74 -23.97
N GLY A 457 -24.66 20.16 -23.09
CA GLY A 457 -24.68 19.86 -21.66
C GLY A 457 -25.70 20.70 -20.89
N LEU A 458 -25.85 22.00 -21.18
CA LEU A 458 -26.80 22.86 -20.48
C LEU A 458 -28.28 22.46 -20.69
N PRO A 459 -28.71 22.06 -21.89
CA PRO A 459 -30.05 21.52 -22.06
C PRO A 459 -30.34 20.25 -21.25
N MET A 460 -29.33 19.41 -21.02
CA MET A 460 -29.46 18.22 -20.11
C MET A 460 -29.70 18.61 -18.65
N LEU A 461 -29.28 19.82 -18.24
CA LEU A 461 -29.53 20.39 -16.91
C LEU A 461 -30.84 21.18 -16.84
N ASN A 462 -31.74 21.05 -17.84
CA ASN A 462 -32.98 21.82 -17.98
C ASN A 462 -32.77 23.35 -18.06
N VAL A 463 -31.56 23.79 -18.45
CA VAL A 463 -31.24 25.19 -18.70
C VAL A 463 -31.34 25.45 -20.20
N HIS A 464 -32.46 26.01 -20.64
CA HIS A 464 -32.65 26.36 -22.04
C HIS A 464 -31.93 27.63 -22.39
N LEU A 465 -30.92 27.50 -23.25
CA LEU A 465 -30.22 28.66 -23.82
C LEU A 465 -31.02 29.28 -24.97
N PRO A 466 -30.98 30.61 -25.10
CA PRO A 466 -31.52 31.25 -26.30
C PRO A 466 -30.85 30.69 -27.58
N ASN A 467 -31.64 30.48 -28.65
CA ASN A 467 -31.13 29.90 -29.89
C ASN A 467 -29.93 30.69 -30.47
N ALA A 468 -29.86 32.00 -30.24
CA ALA A 468 -28.73 32.84 -30.61
C ALA A 468 -27.43 32.43 -29.93
N VAL A 469 -27.46 32.07 -28.65
CA VAL A 469 -26.28 31.63 -27.88
C VAL A 469 -25.80 30.26 -28.37
N VAL A 470 -26.73 29.35 -28.64
CA VAL A 470 -26.41 28.02 -29.20
C VAL A 470 -25.74 28.15 -30.57
N MET A 471 -26.22 29.07 -31.42
CA MET A 471 -25.63 29.36 -32.73
C MET A 471 -24.20 29.93 -32.61
N VAL A 472 -23.97 30.80 -31.65
CA VAL A 472 -22.63 31.32 -31.33
C VAL A 472 -21.69 30.19 -30.85
N CYS A 473 -22.16 29.28 -30.00
CA CYS A 473 -21.38 28.13 -29.57
C CYS A 473 -20.97 27.23 -30.73
N TYR A 474 -21.87 26.95 -31.67
CA TYR A 474 -21.53 26.20 -32.88
C TYR A 474 -20.54 26.98 -33.79
N GLY A 475 -20.68 28.30 -33.91
CA GLY A 475 -19.71 29.12 -34.63
C GLY A 475 -18.31 29.06 -34.05
N ILE A 476 -18.19 29.15 -32.72
CA ILE A 476 -16.91 29.01 -32.00
C ILE A 476 -16.34 27.60 -32.17
N ALA A 477 -17.18 26.54 -32.10
CA ALA A 477 -16.73 25.17 -32.34
C ALA A 477 -16.15 24.96 -33.72
N ILE A 478 -16.83 25.46 -34.79
CA ILE A 478 -16.36 25.37 -36.18
C ILE A 478 -15.05 26.13 -36.34
N LEU A 479 -14.99 27.37 -35.85
CA LEU A 479 -13.76 28.19 -35.93
C LEU A 479 -12.59 27.49 -35.19
N GLY A 480 -12.84 26.94 -33.98
CA GLY A 480 -11.87 26.19 -33.25
C GLY A 480 -11.35 24.95 -33.97
N LEU A 481 -12.23 24.19 -34.64
CA LEU A 481 -11.85 23.06 -35.50
C LEU A 481 -10.95 23.49 -36.67
N VAL A 482 -11.29 24.57 -37.35
CA VAL A 482 -10.47 25.09 -38.45
C VAL A 482 -9.07 25.46 -37.93
N VAL A 483 -8.99 26.19 -36.83
CA VAL A 483 -7.70 26.55 -36.22
C VAL A 483 -6.92 25.32 -35.78
N ALA A 484 -7.58 24.34 -35.14
CA ALA A 484 -6.93 23.09 -34.70
C ALA A 484 -6.36 22.30 -35.88
N TYR A 485 -7.05 22.25 -37.03
CA TYR A 485 -6.59 21.54 -38.23
C TYR A 485 -5.44 22.25 -38.95
N LEU A 486 -5.46 23.58 -38.99
CA LEU A 486 -4.39 24.36 -39.61
C LEU A 486 -3.08 24.32 -38.80
N TYR A 487 -3.17 24.35 -37.47
CA TYR A 487 -2.03 24.45 -36.57
C TYR A 487 -1.66 23.13 -35.85
N ASN A 488 -2.17 21.99 -36.33
CA ASN A 488 -1.94 20.69 -35.68
C ASN A 488 -0.43 20.36 -35.55
N THR A 489 0.34 20.58 -36.63
CA THR A 489 1.81 20.43 -36.64
C THR A 489 2.41 21.64 -37.38
N PRO A 490 2.89 22.67 -36.67
CA PRO A 490 3.51 23.83 -37.29
C PRO A 490 4.71 23.41 -38.14
N GLY A 491 4.72 23.83 -39.42
CA GLY A 491 5.81 23.57 -40.38
C GLY A 491 5.58 22.40 -41.35
N LYS A 492 4.48 21.65 -41.26
CA LYS A 492 4.09 20.63 -42.24
C LYS A 492 3.06 21.17 -43.25
N ASN A 493 2.94 20.47 -44.39
CA ASN A 493 1.96 20.82 -45.45
C ASN A 493 0.52 20.80 -44.92
N VAL A 494 -0.31 21.78 -45.37
CA VAL A 494 -1.69 21.95 -44.91
C VAL A 494 -2.55 20.69 -45.12
N PHE A 495 -2.37 19.98 -46.23
CA PHE A 495 -3.10 18.72 -46.50
C PHE A 495 -2.75 17.62 -45.50
N LEU A 496 -1.48 17.51 -45.11
CA LEU A 496 -1.04 16.54 -44.12
C LEU A 496 -1.58 16.91 -42.74
N ASN A 497 -1.59 18.19 -42.39
CA ASN A 497 -2.17 18.69 -41.15
C ASN A 497 -3.67 18.43 -41.08
N PHE A 498 -4.40 18.57 -42.17
CA PHE A 498 -5.83 18.26 -42.23
C PHE A 498 -6.09 16.76 -42.00
N GLY A 499 -5.35 15.86 -42.68
CA GLY A 499 -5.50 14.43 -42.52
C GLY A 499 -5.17 13.96 -41.09
N THR A 500 -4.06 14.43 -40.49
CA THR A 500 -3.71 14.14 -39.10
C THR A 500 -4.69 14.78 -38.12
N GLY A 501 -5.23 15.96 -38.44
CA GLY A 501 -6.26 16.62 -37.66
C GLY A 501 -7.56 15.81 -37.57
N LEU A 502 -8.00 15.21 -38.69
CA LEU A 502 -9.19 14.37 -38.75
C LEU A 502 -9.00 13.09 -37.89
N TRP A 503 -7.82 12.47 -37.98
CA TRP A 503 -7.47 11.33 -37.12
C TRP A 503 -7.47 11.69 -35.63
N ASN A 504 -6.90 12.84 -35.27
CA ASN A 504 -6.90 13.35 -33.92
C ASN A 504 -8.31 13.64 -33.39
N THR A 505 -9.22 14.13 -34.27
CA THR A 505 -10.63 14.34 -33.94
C THR A 505 -11.33 13.05 -33.56
N TYR A 506 -11.12 12.00 -34.37
CA TYR A 506 -11.70 10.69 -34.11
C TYR A 506 -11.20 10.14 -32.77
N ASN A 507 -9.89 10.16 -32.52
CA ASN A 507 -9.28 9.68 -31.27
C ASN A 507 -9.76 10.50 -30.07
N MET A 508 -9.87 11.81 -30.21
CA MET A 508 -10.34 12.68 -29.13
C MET A 508 -11.82 12.46 -28.83
N ALA A 509 -12.69 12.36 -29.84
CA ALA A 509 -14.12 12.13 -29.66
C ALA A 509 -14.38 10.78 -29.02
N SER A 510 -13.72 9.72 -29.48
CA SER A 510 -13.81 8.38 -28.92
C SER A 510 -13.28 8.34 -27.48
N GLY A 511 -12.12 8.97 -27.23
CA GLY A 511 -11.53 9.07 -25.90
C GLY A 511 -12.42 9.86 -24.93
N LEU A 512 -12.94 11.01 -25.34
CA LEU A 512 -13.82 11.85 -24.53
C LEU A 512 -15.11 11.12 -24.12
N LEU A 513 -15.71 10.36 -25.07
CA LEU A 513 -16.88 9.52 -24.77
C LEU A 513 -16.56 8.47 -23.72
N GLY A 514 -15.48 7.70 -23.91
CA GLY A 514 -15.06 6.68 -22.96
C GLY A 514 -14.73 7.25 -21.57
N ASP A 515 -13.98 8.35 -21.56
CA ASP A 515 -13.59 9.02 -20.32
C ASP A 515 -14.83 9.58 -19.59
N THR A 516 -15.78 10.22 -20.31
CA THR A 516 -17.02 10.77 -19.74
C THR A 516 -17.90 9.67 -19.12
N LEU A 517 -18.06 8.53 -19.83
CA LEU A 517 -18.81 7.39 -19.30
C LEU A 517 -18.18 6.80 -18.02
N SER A 518 -16.85 6.90 -17.86
CA SER A 518 -16.17 6.45 -16.66
C SER A 518 -16.61 7.19 -15.39
N TYR A 519 -17.09 8.45 -15.50
CA TYR A 519 -17.56 9.24 -14.36
C TYR A 519 -18.94 8.82 -13.84
N ILE A 520 -19.75 8.07 -14.61
CA ILE A 520 -20.99 7.47 -14.12
C ILE A 520 -20.74 6.56 -12.92
N ARG A 521 -19.55 6.01 -12.82
CA ARG A 521 -19.13 5.17 -11.68
C ARG A 521 -19.20 5.90 -10.33
N LEU A 522 -18.93 7.21 -10.29
CA LEU A 522 -19.04 8.00 -9.06
C LEU A 522 -20.46 7.95 -8.50
N PHE A 523 -21.44 8.15 -9.39
CA PHE A 523 -22.86 8.04 -9.06
C PHE A 523 -23.24 6.62 -8.61
N ALA A 524 -22.86 5.60 -9.41
CA ALA A 524 -23.24 4.21 -9.14
C ALA A 524 -22.74 3.72 -7.77
N ILE A 525 -21.51 4.08 -7.40
CA ILE A 525 -20.91 3.67 -6.12
C ILE A 525 -21.54 4.42 -4.95
N GLY A 526 -21.71 5.75 -5.07
CA GLY A 526 -22.34 6.55 -4.03
C GLY A 526 -23.79 6.09 -3.76
N LEU A 527 -24.53 5.81 -4.83
CA LEU A 527 -25.90 5.26 -4.72
C LEU A 527 -25.91 3.88 -4.05
N THR A 528 -24.99 2.99 -4.43
CA THR A 528 -24.92 1.63 -3.87
C THR A 528 -24.63 1.68 -2.36
N GLY A 529 -23.72 2.52 -1.91
CA GLY A 529 -23.40 2.69 -0.48
C GLY A 529 -24.60 3.15 0.34
N SER A 530 -25.36 4.12 -0.17
CA SER A 530 -26.58 4.63 0.46
C SER A 530 -27.69 3.58 0.50
N ILE A 531 -27.95 2.88 -0.62
CA ILE A 531 -28.95 1.82 -0.70
C ILE A 531 -28.61 0.67 0.27
N LEU A 532 -27.34 0.24 0.32
CA LEU A 532 -26.91 -0.84 1.20
C LEU A 532 -27.12 -0.48 2.67
N GLY A 533 -26.86 0.78 3.06
CA GLY A 533 -27.19 1.30 4.39
C GLY A 533 -28.69 1.19 4.70
N GLY A 534 -29.55 1.57 3.75
CA GLY A 534 -31.01 1.45 3.85
C GLY A 534 -31.49 0.00 3.98
N VAL A 535 -30.86 -0.92 3.25
CA VAL A 535 -31.15 -2.37 3.36
C VAL A 535 -30.84 -2.88 4.77
N PHE A 536 -29.72 -2.52 5.37
CA PHE A 536 -29.42 -2.92 6.76
C PHE A 536 -30.40 -2.32 7.76
N ASN A 537 -30.87 -1.08 7.56
CA ASN A 537 -31.91 -0.48 8.37
C ASN A 537 -33.23 -1.29 8.27
N THR A 538 -33.64 -1.64 7.06
CA THR A 538 -34.85 -2.41 6.81
C THR A 538 -34.76 -3.81 7.41
N LEU A 539 -33.62 -4.50 7.24
CA LEU A 539 -33.37 -5.80 7.84
C LEU A 539 -33.43 -5.75 9.37
N ALA A 540 -32.85 -4.74 9.98
CA ALA A 540 -32.88 -4.56 11.44
C ALA A 540 -34.32 -4.45 11.96
N VAL A 541 -35.19 -3.73 11.24
CA VAL A 541 -36.61 -3.60 11.62
C VAL A 541 -37.37 -4.87 11.38
N THR A 542 -37.24 -5.49 10.19
CA THR A 542 -38.05 -6.68 9.78
C THR A 542 -37.70 -7.93 10.57
N MET A 543 -36.36 -8.15 10.83
CA MET A 543 -35.93 -9.36 11.57
C MET A 543 -36.22 -9.28 13.06
N THR A 544 -36.44 -8.09 13.59
CA THR A 544 -36.75 -7.91 15.01
C THR A 544 -38.24 -7.70 15.29
N ASP A 545 -39.08 -7.77 14.26
CA ASP A 545 -40.54 -7.66 14.42
C ASP A 545 -41.11 -8.84 15.17
N GLY A 546 -42.03 -8.58 16.11
CA GLY A 546 -42.62 -9.63 16.96
C GLY A 546 -41.80 -10.08 18.17
N MET A 547 -40.57 -9.55 18.39
CA MET A 547 -39.74 -9.87 19.55
C MET A 547 -40.09 -9.00 20.78
N ASN A 548 -39.77 -9.50 21.99
CA ASN A 548 -39.82 -8.70 23.22
C ASN A 548 -38.98 -7.43 23.10
N ILE A 549 -39.42 -6.33 23.70
CA ILE A 549 -38.76 -4.98 23.61
C ILE A 549 -37.24 -5.04 23.88
N VAL A 550 -36.80 -5.78 24.89
CA VAL A 550 -35.37 -5.89 25.25
C VAL A 550 -34.61 -6.72 24.21
N ALA A 551 -35.14 -7.86 23.80
CA ALA A 551 -34.54 -8.71 22.75
C ALA A 551 -34.48 -7.96 21.41
N ARG A 552 -35.55 -7.24 21.06
CA ARG A 552 -35.67 -6.41 19.87
C ARG A 552 -34.57 -5.33 19.86
N ALA A 553 -34.40 -4.60 20.96
CA ALA A 553 -33.38 -3.54 21.06
C ALA A 553 -31.95 -4.09 20.91
N ILE A 554 -31.64 -5.23 21.55
CA ILE A 554 -30.31 -5.86 21.48
C ILE A 554 -30.03 -6.38 20.08
N CYS A 555 -30.96 -7.16 19.48
CA CYS A 555 -30.79 -7.71 18.14
C CYS A 555 -30.71 -6.61 17.08
N MET A 556 -31.57 -5.58 17.17
CA MET A 556 -31.54 -4.44 16.26
C MET A 556 -30.21 -3.69 16.34
N LEU A 557 -29.72 -3.41 17.56
CA LEU A 557 -28.42 -2.75 17.76
C LEU A 557 -27.28 -3.59 17.15
N LEU A 558 -27.30 -4.91 17.33
CA LEU A 558 -26.26 -5.80 16.81
C LEU A 558 -26.28 -5.83 15.27
N ILE A 559 -27.46 -5.95 14.64
CA ILE A 559 -27.62 -5.96 13.18
C ILE A 559 -27.15 -4.62 12.60
N LEU A 560 -27.57 -3.48 13.18
CA LEU A 560 -27.15 -2.16 12.73
C LEU A 560 -25.64 -1.95 12.89
N LEU A 561 -25.06 -2.34 14.04
CA LEU A 561 -23.63 -2.18 14.29
C LEU A 561 -22.79 -2.99 13.29
N VAL A 562 -23.13 -4.25 13.07
CA VAL A 562 -22.41 -5.11 12.12
C VAL A 562 -22.64 -4.62 10.69
N GLY A 563 -23.89 -4.36 10.30
CA GLY A 563 -24.24 -3.95 8.93
C GLY A 563 -23.60 -2.62 8.55
N HIS A 564 -23.72 -1.59 9.39
CA HIS A 564 -23.10 -0.30 9.11
C HIS A 564 -21.55 -0.35 9.18
N SER A 565 -20.96 -1.18 10.06
CA SER A 565 -19.51 -1.34 10.09
C SER A 565 -18.97 -1.93 8.79
N ILE A 566 -19.65 -2.95 8.25
CA ILE A 566 -19.30 -3.54 6.95
C ILE A 566 -19.51 -2.52 5.83
N ASN A 567 -20.62 -1.81 5.82
CA ASN A 567 -20.91 -0.82 4.80
C ASN A 567 -19.90 0.33 4.80
N ILE A 568 -19.54 0.87 5.97
CA ILE A 568 -18.50 1.92 6.08
C ILE A 568 -17.16 1.42 5.54
N ALA A 569 -16.76 0.19 5.87
CA ALA A 569 -15.52 -0.38 5.36
C ALA A 569 -15.52 -0.48 3.83
N LEU A 570 -16.60 -1.03 3.25
CA LEU A 570 -16.78 -1.15 1.80
C LEU A 570 -16.82 0.22 1.11
N CYS A 571 -17.59 1.17 1.65
CA CYS A 571 -17.68 2.53 1.13
C CYS A 571 -16.32 3.24 1.19
N THR A 572 -15.56 3.08 2.28
CA THR A 572 -14.24 3.72 2.43
C THR A 572 -13.26 3.21 1.37
N ILE A 573 -13.18 1.89 1.18
CA ILE A 573 -12.30 1.28 0.17
C ILE A 573 -12.72 1.72 -1.23
N SER A 574 -14.00 1.61 -1.56
CA SER A 574 -14.53 1.98 -2.89
C SER A 574 -14.31 3.46 -3.19
N SER A 575 -14.56 4.33 -2.21
CA SER A 575 -14.39 5.79 -2.34
C SER A 575 -12.93 6.24 -2.42
N LEU A 576 -11.98 5.40 -2.05
CA LEU A 576 -10.55 5.64 -2.30
C LEU A 576 -10.14 5.14 -3.69
N VAL A 577 -10.45 3.89 -4.00
CA VAL A 577 -9.95 3.21 -5.21
C VAL A 577 -10.50 3.83 -6.49
N HIS A 578 -11.79 4.13 -6.53
CA HIS A 578 -12.42 4.60 -7.77
C HIS A 578 -12.05 6.04 -8.14
N PRO A 579 -12.02 7.02 -7.21
CA PRO A 579 -11.43 8.33 -7.50
C PRO A 579 -9.94 8.27 -7.88
N LEU A 580 -9.13 7.41 -7.24
CA LEU A 580 -7.73 7.20 -7.65
C LEU A 580 -7.63 6.80 -9.11
N ARG A 581 -8.48 5.86 -9.54
CA ARG A 581 -8.52 5.44 -10.95
C ARG A 581 -8.87 6.60 -11.88
N LEU A 582 -9.88 7.42 -11.54
CA LEU A 582 -10.27 8.58 -12.34
C LEU A 582 -9.14 9.61 -12.46
N ILE A 583 -8.34 9.79 -11.40
CA ILE A 583 -7.16 10.66 -11.46
C ILE A 583 -6.06 10.03 -12.32
N PHE A 584 -5.72 8.77 -12.11
CA PHE A 584 -4.56 8.15 -12.75
C PHE A 584 -4.79 7.78 -14.22
N VAL A 585 -6.01 7.38 -14.58
CA VAL A 585 -6.31 6.94 -15.94
C VAL A 585 -6.91 8.08 -16.77
N GLU A 586 -7.97 8.72 -16.29
CA GLU A 586 -8.71 9.71 -17.06
C GLU A 586 -8.05 11.11 -16.98
N TYR A 587 -7.74 11.60 -15.76
CA TYR A 587 -7.17 12.94 -15.60
C TYR A 587 -5.72 13.03 -16.09
N TYR A 588 -4.83 12.12 -15.69
CA TYR A 588 -3.43 12.17 -16.10
C TYR A 588 -3.25 11.98 -17.61
N LYS A 589 -4.06 11.10 -18.22
CA LYS A 589 -4.11 10.96 -19.70
C LYS A 589 -4.50 12.27 -20.37
N ASN A 590 -5.56 12.94 -19.87
CA ASN A 590 -6.03 14.20 -20.45
C ASN A 590 -5.13 15.39 -20.15
N ALA A 591 -4.37 15.35 -19.05
CA ALA A 591 -3.33 16.34 -18.72
C ALA A 591 -1.98 16.05 -19.39
N GLU A 592 -1.86 14.95 -20.15
CA GLU A 592 -0.62 14.49 -20.79
C GLU A 592 0.53 14.37 -19.80
N PHE A 593 0.23 13.82 -18.62
CA PHE A 593 1.21 13.61 -17.57
C PHE A 593 2.09 12.41 -17.91
N GLU A 594 3.41 12.61 -18.01
CA GLU A 594 4.40 11.57 -18.34
C GLU A 594 4.95 10.88 -17.10
N GLY A 595 5.30 11.66 -16.09
CA GLY A 595 5.89 11.14 -14.86
C GLY A 595 7.32 10.62 -15.04
N GLY A 596 7.82 9.83 -14.09
CA GLY A 596 9.16 9.24 -14.15
C GLY A 596 10.24 10.05 -13.43
N GLY A 597 9.88 11.14 -12.74
CA GLY A 597 10.82 11.95 -11.96
C GLY A 597 11.39 11.19 -10.75
N LYS A 598 12.66 11.38 -10.45
CA LYS A 598 13.32 10.90 -9.22
C LYS A 598 13.03 11.83 -8.04
N ALA A 599 12.81 11.26 -6.87
CA ALA A 599 12.66 12.04 -5.65
C ALA A 599 13.98 12.73 -5.27
N TYR A 600 13.89 13.97 -4.78
CA TYR A 600 15.02 14.64 -4.17
C TYR A 600 15.31 14.05 -2.79
N GLU A 601 16.42 13.35 -2.67
CA GLU A 601 16.93 12.76 -1.43
C GLU A 601 18.29 13.36 -1.13
N PRO A 602 18.36 14.36 -0.24
CA PRO A 602 19.63 15.00 0.07
C PRO A 602 20.55 14.05 0.85
N PHE A 603 21.84 14.12 0.56
CA PHE A 603 22.90 13.46 1.30
C PHE A 603 23.02 14.10 2.68
N ARG A 604 22.43 13.45 3.68
CA ARG A 604 22.38 13.94 5.06
C ARG A 604 22.56 12.79 6.05
N LYS A 605 22.88 13.12 7.28
CA LYS A 605 22.89 12.18 8.40
C LYS A 605 21.47 11.60 8.62
N ALA A 606 21.39 10.29 8.87
CA ALA A 606 20.14 9.53 9.02
C ALA A 606 19.37 9.85 10.32
#